data_8f774c4c3e250f08235e8ab5156227e2
#
_entry.id   8f774c4c3e250f08235e8ab5156227e2
#
_cell.length_a   1.000
_cell.length_b   1.000
_cell.length_c   1.000
_cell.angle_alpha   90.00
_cell.angle_beta   90.00
_cell.angle_gamma   90.00
#
_symmetry.space_group_name_H-M   'P 1'
#
loop_
_entity.id
_entity.type
_entity.pdbx_description
1 polymer ?
#
loop_
_entity_poly.entity_id
_entity_poly.type
_entity_poly.pdbx_seq_one_letter_code
_entity_poly.pdbx_strand_id
1 'polypeptide(L)'
;RERDVTGVQTCALPISLVNDKGKMVTKAGPSEPVEIVGIDDVPEAGDTFYVTEEKIARELAERRQQFSKEQEFKKYQRVSLDDLFVRIKEGEMKDLNLIIKADVHGSVEAITQSLERLSSDEVRIRVIHGGVGAVNESDIMLASASEAIIIGFNVRPDPTAKRLSERENVDIRLYRVIYNIIEDVQKAMEGMLSPEFIEVVLGRAEIRAVFKVPKAGSVAGSFVLEGKISQIGRASCRERV
;
A
#
# COMPACT_ATOMS: atom_id res chain seq x y z
N ARG A 1 25.70 -3.65 9.23
CA ARG A 1 24.49 -2.99 8.65
C ARG A 1 24.07 -1.93 9.67
N GLU A 2 24.56 -0.73 9.48
CA GLU A 2 24.10 0.46 10.20
C GLU A 2 22.67 0.72 9.71
N ARG A 3 21.72 0.65 10.63
CA ARG A 3 20.36 1.12 10.37
C ARG A 3 20.43 2.65 10.39
N ASP A 4 19.96 3.27 9.33
CA ASP A 4 19.82 4.71 9.26
C ASP A 4 18.88 5.16 10.38
N VAL A 5 19.42 5.83 11.37
CA VAL A 5 18.64 6.50 12.42
C VAL A 5 18.11 7.78 11.83
N THR A 6 16.93 7.71 11.24
CA THR A 6 16.18 8.87 10.77
C THR A 6 15.46 9.47 11.97
N GLY A 7 15.87 10.61 12.43
CA GLY A 7 15.16 11.37 13.45
C GLY A 7 15.99 11.76 14.65
N VAL A 8 16.97 12.66 14.44
CA VAL A 8 17.54 13.37 15.58
C VAL A 8 16.86 14.70 15.68
N GLN A 9 16.01 14.81 16.68
CA GLN A 9 15.40 16.06 17.04
C GLN A 9 16.09 16.63 18.26
N THR A 10 16.46 17.87 18.19
CA THR A 10 17.02 18.63 19.30
C THR A 10 15.88 19.29 20.04
N CYS A 11 15.60 18.81 21.24
CA CYS A 11 14.69 19.49 22.14
C CYS A 11 15.41 20.64 22.83
N ALA A 12 14.94 21.85 22.64
CA ALA A 12 15.45 23.05 23.31
C ALA A 12 14.74 23.33 24.66
N LEU A 13 13.75 22.51 25.04
CA LEU A 13 12.95 22.65 26.26
C LEU A 13 13.39 21.63 27.31
N PRO A 14 13.19 21.91 28.62
CA PRO A 14 13.46 20.93 29.64
C PRO A 14 12.55 19.71 29.46
N ILE A 15 13.15 18.57 29.13
CA ILE A 15 12.47 17.29 29.03
C ILE A 15 12.02 16.91 30.43
N SER A 16 10.74 16.62 30.59
CA SER A 16 10.24 16.02 31.83
C SER A 16 10.10 14.51 31.69
N LEU A 17 10.51 13.80 32.72
CA LEU A 17 10.39 12.34 32.81
C LEU A 17 9.25 11.99 33.76
N VAL A 18 8.37 11.11 33.29
CA VAL A 18 7.25 10.59 34.09
C VAL A 18 7.42 9.08 34.22
N ASN A 19 7.36 8.54 35.44
CA ASN A 19 7.49 7.10 35.66
C ASN A 19 6.14 6.36 35.42
N ASP A 20 6.18 5.04 35.51
CA ASP A 20 5.01 4.14 35.40
C ASP A 20 3.83 4.46 36.36
N LYS A 21 4.11 5.21 37.43
CA LYS A 21 3.11 5.65 38.45
C LYS A 21 2.57 7.06 38.21
N GLY A 22 2.92 7.68 37.07
CA GLY A 22 2.51 9.03 36.74
C GLY A 22 3.20 10.13 37.58
N LYS A 23 4.33 9.83 38.23
CA LYS A 23 5.10 10.80 39.02
C LYS A 23 6.27 11.32 38.21
N MET A 24 6.50 12.63 38.27
CA MET A 24 7.69 13.25 37.69
C MET A 24 8.94 12.77 38.42
N VAL A 25 9.94 12.34 37.65
CA VAL A 25 11.25 11.91 38.14
C VAL A 25 12.33 12.73 37.45
N THR A 26 13.44 12.99 38.17
CA THR A 26 14.55 13.76 37.64
C THR A 26 15.62 12.89 36.98
N LYS A 27 15.63 11.60 37.26
CA LYS A 27 16.56 10.63 36.72
C LYS A 27 15.86 9.28 36.59
N ALA A 28 16.16 8.54 35.55
CA ALA A 28 15.75 7.16 35.36
C ALA A 28 17.01 6.29 35.20
N GLY A 29 17.00 5.13 35.87
CA GLY A 29 18.06 4.14 35.81
C GLY A 29 17.82 3.09 34.74
N PRO A 30 18.78 2.14 34.56
CA PRO A 30 18.58 1.00 33.67
C PRO A 30 17.33 0.19 34.05
N SER A 31 16.55 -0.24 33.04
CA SER A 31 15.32 -1.03 33.19
C SER A 31 14.13 -0.29 33.85
N GLU A 32 14.21 1.01 34.01
CA GLU A 32 13.07 1.82 34.47
C GLU A 32 12.29 2.35 33.27
N PRO A 33 10.98 2.02 33.14
CA PRO A 33 10.15 2.59 32.09
C PRO A 33 9.82 4.05 32.42
N VAL A 34 10.02 4.92 31.45
CA VAL A 34 9.72 6.36 31.59
C VAL A 34 9.06 6.90 30.33
N GLU A 35 8.11 7.76 30.54
CA GLU A 35 7.53 8.60 29.49
C GLU A 35 8.32 9.89 29.40
N ILE A 36 8.76 10.25 28.20
CA ILE A 36 9.53 11.46 27.93
C ILE A 36 8.59 12.50 27.32
N VAL A 37 8.43 13.64 27.98
CA VAL A 37 7.55 14.72 27.53
C VAL A 37 8.39 15.94 27.17
N GLY A 38 8.08 16.59 26.03
CA GLY A 38 8.77 17.79 25.57
C GLY A 38 9.73 17.55 24.41
N ILE A 39 9.56 16.45 23.67
CA ILE A 39 10.24 16.21 22.40
C ILE A 39 9.37 16.77 21.27
N ASP A 40 9.97 17.43 20.28
CA ASP A 40 9.25 18.07 19.18
C ASP A 40 8.53 17.08 18.27
N ASP A 41 9.10 15.88 18.11
CA ASP A 41 8.51 14.81 17.29
C ASP A 41 8.71 13.45 17.98
N VAL A 42 7.87 12.48 17.68
CA VAL A 42 7.91 11.17 18.33
C VAL A 42 8.86 10.26 17.57
N PRO A 43 9.92 9.73 18.22
CA PRO A 43 10.81 8.76 17.57
C PRO A 43 10.08 7.45 17.27
N GLU A 44 10.59 6.72 16.29
CA GLU A 44 10.06 5.40 15.93
C GLU A 44 10.44 4.34 16.97
N ALA A 45 9.63 3.28 17.05
CA ALA A 45 9.91 2.17 17.95
C ALA A 45 11.22 1.46 17.58
N GLY A 46 12.14 1.39 18.54
CA GLY A 46 13.47 0.81 18.33
C GLY A 46 14.56 1.81 18.00
N ASP A 47 14.24 3.09 17.88
CA ASP A 47 15.22 4.14 17.71
C ASP A 47 16.13 4.26 18.94
N THR A 48 17.39 4.55 18.69
CA THR A 48 18.36 4.72 19.78
C THR A 48 18.37 6.17 20.24
N PHE A 49 18.03 6.37 21.52
CA PHE A 49 18.01 7.68 22.14
C PHE A 49 19.34 7.93 22.90
N TYR A 50 20.01 9.01 22.53
CA TYR A 50 21.28 9.41 23.17
C TYR A 50 21.09 10.72 23.93
N VAL A 51 21.54 10.73 25.17
CA VAL A 51 21.63 11.95 25.98
C VAL A 51 23.05 12.52 25.88
N THR A 52 23.17 13.75 25.41
CA THR A 52 24.46 14.44 25.21
C THR A 52 24.33 15.92 25.56
N GLU A 53 25.45 16.64 25.55
CA GLU A 53 25.45 18.08 25.77
C GLU A 53 24.72 18.82 24.65
N GLU A 54 24.00 19.89 24.98
CA GLU A 54 23.12 20.64 24.05
C GLU A 54 23.84 21.09 22.77
N LYS A 55 25.08 21.57 22.88
CA LYS A 55 25.88 22.03 21.72
C LYS A 55 26.16 20.88 20.76
N ILE A 56 26.56 19.72 21.29
CA ILE A 56 26.88 18.53 20.48
C ILE A 56 25.60 17.97 19.86
N ALA A 57 24.49 17.96 20.61
CA ALA A 57 23.20 17.51 20.11
C ALA A 57 22.75 18.32 18.89
N ARG A 58 22.84 19.67 19.00
CA ARG A 58 22.45 20.58 17.91
C ARG A 58 23.33 20.38 16.66
N GLU A 59 24.65 20.31 16.82
CA GLU A 59 25.56 20.09 15.70
C GLU A 59 25.32 18.74 14.99
N LEU A 60 25.07 17.69 15.76
CA LEU A 60 24.76 16.35 15.21
C LEU A 60 23.41 16.34 14.48
N ALA A 61 22.39 17.03 15.01
CA ALA A 61 21.09 17.12 14.37
C ALA A 61 21.18 17.87 13.04
N GLU A 62 21.85 19.02 12.98
CA GLU A 62 22.04 19.79 11.75
C GLU A 62 22.76 18.97 10.67
N ARG A 63 23.83 18.25 11.04
CA ARG A 63 24.57 17.37 10.11
C ARG A 63 23.70 16.23 9.56
N ARG A 64 22.92 15.59 10.42
CA ARG A 64 22.02 14.51 9.99
C ARG A 64 20.88 15.01 9.11
N GLN A 65 20.30 16.15 9.43
CA GLN A 65 19.27 16.77 8.60
C GLN A 65 19.80 17.15 7.21
N GLN A 66 21.02 17.67 7.13
CA GLN A 66 21.67 17.94 5.83
C GLN A 66 21.90 16.64 5.04
N PHE A 67 22.41 15.61 5.71
CA PHE A 67 22.67 14.32 5.07
C PHE A 67 21.37 13.64 4.57
N SER A 68 20.28 13.71 5.35
CA SER A 68 18.97 13.20 4.95
C SER A 68 18.45 13.92 3.71
N LYS A 69 18.50 15.26 3.70
CA LYS A 69 18.11 16.08 2.52
C LYS A 69 18.94 15.74 1.28
N GLU A 70 20.25 15.55 1.43
CA GLU A 70 21.11 15.13 0.29
C GLU A 70 20.76 13.73 -0.23
N GLN A 71 20.40 12.81 0.66
CA GLN A 71 19.96 11.47 0.27
C GLN A 71 18.63 11.50 -0.47
N GLU A 72 17.67 12.29 0.00
CA GLU A 72 16.39 12.49 -0.69
C GLU A 72 16.60 13.09 -2.07
N PHE A 73 17.40 14.14 -2.21
CA PHE A 73 17.75 14.72 -3.50
C PHE A 73 18.39 13.69 -4.45
N LYS A 74 19.26 12.83 -3.95
CA LYS A 74 19.89 11.76 -4.76
C LYS A 74 18.89 10.69 -5.18
N LYS A 75 17.86 10.39 -4.40
CA LYS A 75 16.78 9.46 -4.77
C LYS A 75 15.93 10.02 -5.91
N TYR A 76 15.63 11.32 -5.89
CA TYR A 76 14.85 11.97 -6.96
C TYR A 76 15.62 12.13 -8.29
N GLN A 77 16.95 12.19 -8.27
CA GLN A 77 17.77 12.35 -9.49
C GLN A 77 18.01 11.05 -10.27
N ARG A 78 17.66 9.88 -9.76
CA ARG A 78 18.01 8.57 -10.34
C ARG A 78 16.90 7.86 -11.11
N VAL A 79 15.86 8.55 -11.55
CA VAL A 79 14.92 7.95 -12.51
C VAL A 79 15.52 8.14 -13.90
N SER A 80 16.38 7.22 -14.30
CA SER A 80 16.91 7.13 -15.67
C SER A 80 15.81 6.63 -16.61
N LEU A 81 15.85 7.08 -17.87
CA LEU A 81 14.99 6.54 -18.92
C LEU A 81 15.14 5.01 -19.09
N ASP A 82 16.31 4.47 -18.77
CA ASP A 82 16.57 3.03 -18.79
C ASP A 82 15.77 2.29 -17.71
N ASP A 83 15.59 2.86 -16.53
CA ASP A 83 14.73 2.30 -15.46
C ASP A 83 13.24 2.30 -15.86
N LEU A 84 12.80 3.29 -16.65
CA LEU A 84 11.46 3.29 -17.23
C LEU A 84 11.26 2.17 -18.25
N PHE A 85 12.25 1.91 -19.10
CA PHE A 85 12.19 0.80 -20.06
C PHE A 85 12.20 -0.58 -19.39
N VAL A 86 12.91 -0.74 -18.28
CA VAL A 86 12.90 -1.97 -17.48
C VAL A 86 11.52 -2.18 -16.85
N ARG A 87 10.91 -1.15 -16.26
CA ARG A 87 9.55 -1.19 -15.69
C ARG A 87 8.47 -1.49 -16.73
N ILE A 88 8.60 -0.98 -17.96
CA ILE A 88 7.68 -1.28 -19.07
C ILE A 88 7.83 -2.74 -19.56
N LYS A 89 9.02 -3.33 -19.45
CA LYS A 89 9.27 -4.73 -19.81
C LYS A 89 8.84 -5.75 -18.75
N GLU A 90 8.75 -5.37 -17.49
CA GLU A 90 8.39 -6.26 -16.39
C GLU A 90 6.88 -6.56 -16.29
N GLY A 91 6.07 -6.09 -17.25
CA GLY A 91 4.63 -6.34 -17.28
C GLY A 91 3.89 -5.42 -16.29
N GLU A 92 2.63 -5.17 -16.53
CA GLU A 92 1.77 -4.29 -15.73
C GLU A 92 1.58 -4.81 -14.30
N MET A 93 2.59 -4.61 -13.43
CA MET A 93 2.35 -4.72 -11.99
C MET A 93 1.35 -3.65 -11.58
N LYS A 94 0.25 -4.08 -11.03
CA LYS A 94 -0.79 -3.18 -10.54
C LYS A 94 -0.39 -2.67 -9.16
N ASP A 95 -0.24 -1.34 -9.02
CA ASP A 95 0.02 -0.72 -7.72
C ASP A 95 -1.31 -0.43 -7.00
N LEU A 96 -1.46 -0.93 -5.77
CA LEU A 96 -2.53 -0.56 -4.86
C LEU A 96 -2.00 0.51 -3.92
N ASN A 97 -2.35 1.76 -4.19
CA ASN A 97 -1.91 2.91 -3.42
C ASN A 97 -2.80 3.10 -2.18
N LEU A 98 -2.18 3.24 -1.01
CA LEU A 98 -2.88 3.39 0.26
C LEU A 98 -2.35 4.61 1.04
N ILE A 99 -3.26 5.29 1.73
CA ILE A 99 -2.95 6.30 2.76
C ILE A 99 -3.49 5.78 4.09
N ILE A 100 -2.65 5.75 5.12
CA ILE A 100 -3.00 5.21 6.43
C ILE A 100 -3.07 6.33 7.45
N LYS A 101 -4.21 6.43 8.14
CA LYS A 101 -4.40 7.33 9.28
C LYS A 101 -4.80 6.52 10.51
N ALA A 102 -4.11 6.73 11.62
CA ALA A 102 -4.41 6.03 12.87
C ALA A 102 -4.41 6.97 14.07
N ASP A 103 -4.83 6.46 15.21
CA ASP A 103 -4.84 7.19 16.48
C ASP A 103 -3.45 7.37 17.09
N VAL A 104 -2.55 6.41 16.86
CA VAL A 104 -1.17 6.43 17.35
C VAL A 104 -0.18 5.96 16.29
N HIS A 105 1.07 6.41 16.41
CA HIS A 105 2.12 6.12 15.43
C HIS A 105 2.43 4.62 15.31
N GLY A 106 2.46 3.90 16.43
CA GLY A 106 2.65 2.45 16.43
C GLY A 106 1.57 1.67 15.68
N SER A 107 0.33 2.17 15.65
CA SER A 107 -0.76 1.59 14.83
C SER A 107 -0.48 1.78 13.33
N VAL A 108 -0.01 2.96 12.92
CA VAL A 108 0.36 3.24 11.52
C VAL A 108 1.45 2.29 11.08
N GLU A 109 2.52 2.16 11.88
CA GLU A 109 3.66 1.29 11.59
C GLU A 109 3.25 -0.19 11.49
N ALA A 110 2.48 -0.69 12.47
CA ALA A 110 2.02 -2.08 12.48
C ALA A 110 1.14 -2.42 11.26
N ILE A 111 0.25 -1.50 10.87
CA ILE A 111 -0.60 -1.66 9.69
C ILE A 111 0.25 -1.66 8.42
N THR A 112 1.16 -0.69 8.28
CA THR A 112 2.07 -0.58 7.14
C THR A 112 2.88 -1.86 6.94
N GLN A 113 3.55 -2.34 7.99
CA GLN A 113 4.34 -3.58 7.92
C GLN A 113 3.48 -4.81 7.59
N SER A 114 2.25 -4.88 8.12
CA SER A 114 1.34 -5.98 7.85
C SER A 114 0.86 -5.99 6.41
N LEU A 115 0.57 -4.82 5.84
CA LEU A 115 0.11 -4.67 4.47
C LEU A 115 1.25 -4.87 3.45
N GLU A 116 2.45 -4.38 3.72
CA GLU A 116 3.61 -4.61 2.85
C GLU A 116 3.93 -6.09 2.67
N ARG A 117 3.70 -6.92 3.71
CA ARG A 117 3.87 -8.38 3.63
C ARG A 117 2.86 -9.09 2.74
N LEU A 118 1.74 -8.46 2.42
CA LEU A 118 0.72 -9.00 1.51
C LEU A 118 1.05 -8.75 0.04
N SER A 119 2.01 -7.88 -0.27
CA SER A 119 2.42 -7.60 -1.65
C SER A 119 2.78 -8.90 -2.37
N SER A 120 2.25 -9.08 -3.58
CA SER A 120 2.54 -10.19 -4.48
C SER A 120 3.27 -9.70 -5.73
N ASP A 121 3.71 -10.64 -6.57
CA ASP A 121 4.39 -10.31 -7.84
C ASP A 121 3.46 -9.62 -8.85
N GLU A 122 2.13 -9.77 -8.72
CA GLU A 122 1.13 -9.20 -9.63
C GLU A 122 0.53 -7.90 -9.12
N VAL A 123 0.35 -7.77 -7.79
CA VAL A 123 -0.20 -6.57 -7.14
C VAL A 123 0.72 -6.12 -6.02
N ARG A 124 1.24 -4.92 -6.15
CA ARG A 124 2.10 -4.31 -5.15
C ARG A 124 1.32 -3.33 -4.30
N ILE A 125 1.39 -3.50 -2.98
CA ILE A 125 0.85 -2.52 -2.03
C ILE A 125 1.89 -1.41 -1.82
N ARG A 126 1.44 -0.17 -1.98
CA ARG A 126 2.27 1.01 -1.77
C ARG A 126 1.61 1.98 -0.79
N VAL A 127 2.17 2.10 0.40
CA VAL A 127 1.75 3.12 1.35
C VAL A 127 2.42 4.45 0.97
N ILE A 128 1.61 5.39 0.46
CA ILE A 128 2.10 6.70 0.01
C ILE A 128 2.33 7.62 1.20
N HIS A 129 1.40 7.59 2.15
CA HIS A 129 1.49 8.42 3.35
C HIS A 129 0.90 7.70 4.55
N GLY A 130 1.63 7.75 5.68
CA GLY A 130 1.16 7.31 6.98
C GLY A 130 1.19 8.47 7.98
N GLY A 131 0.11 8.67 8.72
CA GLY A 131 0.04 9.77 9.70
C GLY A 131 -0.89 9.51 10.85
N VAL A 132 -0.71 10.26 11.93
CA VAL A 132 -1.54 10.19 13.13
C VAL A 132 -2.60 11.28 13.11
N GLY A 133 -3.78 10.98 13.64
CA GLY A 133 -4.90 11.90 13.78
C GLY A 133 -6.03 11.67 12.77
N ALA A 134 -7.00 12.59 12.77
CA ALA A 134 -8.15 12.54 11.88
C ALA A 134 -7.76 12.65 10.41
N VAL A 135 -8.58 12.07 9.52
CA VAL A 135 -8.42 12.27 8.08
C VAL A 135 -8.83 13.70 7.73
N ASN A 136 -7.94 14.46 7.12
CA ASN A 136 -8.12 15.88 6.78
C ASN A 136 -8.25 16.10 5.26
N GLU A 137 -8.46 17.36 4.84
CA GLU A 137 -8.61 17.73 3.43
C GLU A 137 -7.35 17.45 2.60
N SER A 138 -6.16 17.65 3.19
CA SER A 138 -4.89 17.40 2.50
C SER A 138 -4.70 15.91 2.18
N ASP A 139 -5.17 15.03 3.07
CA ASP A 139 -5.13 13.59 2.83
C ASP A 139 -6.04 13.18 1.66
N ILE A 140 -7.22 13.82 1.54
CA ILE A 140 -8.16 13.59 0.43
C ILE A 140 -7.54 14.07 -0.90
N MET A 141 -6.94 15.26 -0.91
CA MET A 141 -6.29 15.78 -2.11
C MET A 141 -5.12 14.90 -2.56
N LEU A 142 -4.34 14.41 -1.59
CA LEU A 142 -3.25 13.47 -1.89
C LEU A 142 -3.80 12.15 -2.44
N ALA A 143 -4.87 11.61 -1.85
CA ALA A 143 -5.52 10.38 -2.31
C ALA A 143 -6.08 10.53 -3.73
N SER A 144 -6.76 11.66 -4.01
CA SER A 144 -7.28 11.95 -5.36
C SER A 144 -6.16 12.05 -6.40
N ALA A 145 -5.05 12.72 -6.07
CA ALA A 145 -3.91 12.88 -6.99
C ALA A 145 -3.14 11.59 -7.26
N SER A 146 -3.17 10.63 -6.33
CA SER A 146 -2.43 9.37 -6.42
C SER A 146 -3.31 8.14 -6.60
N GLU A 147 -4.61 8.32 -6.85
CA GLU A 147 -5.60 7.23 -6.96
C GLU A 147 -5.52 6.25 -5.77
N ALA A 148 -5.37 6.79 -4.56
CA ALA A 148 -5.18 6.02 -3.35
C ALA A 148 -6.47 5.85 -2.55
N ILE A 149 -6.57 4.73 -1.82
CA ILE A 149 -7.63 4.48 -0.85
C ILE A 149 -7.14 4.92 0.53
N ILE A 150 -8.01 5.59 1.28
CA ILE A 150 -7.69 6.04 2.64
C ILE A 150 -8.20 5.02 3.66
N ILE A 151 -7.28 4.52 4.48
CA ILE A 151 -7.55 3.61 5.59
C ILE A 151 -7.44 4.38 6.90
N GLY A 152 -8.56 4.56 7.59
CA GLY A 152 -8.62 5.14 8.93
C GLY A 152 -8.74 4.06 9.99
N PHE A 153 -7.76 3.97 10.89
CA PHE A 153 -7.78 3.04 12.02
C PHE A 153 -8.05 3.76 13.32
N ASN A 154 -9.19 3.45 13.94
CA ASN A 154 -9.66 4.07 15.18
C ASN A 154 -9.78 5.60 15.14
N VAL A 155 -9.86 6.19 13.96
CA VAL A 155 -10.01 7.62 13.72
C VAL A 155 -11.30 7.92 12.96
N ARG A 156 -11.67 9.20 12.90
CA ARG A 156 -12.82 9.67 12.13
C ARG A 156 -12.37 10.76 11.15
N PRO A 157 -12.96 10.84 9.97
CA PRO A 157 -12.69 11.93 9.05
C PRO A 157 -13.34 13.22 9.58
N ASP A 158 -12.68 14.33 9.31
CA ASP A 158 -13.25 15.66 9.56
C ASP A 158 -14.51 15.88 8.70
N PRO A 159 -15.50 16.66 9.16
CA PRO A 159 -16.71 16.94 8.37
C PRO A 159 -16.43 17.57 7.00
N THR A 160 -15.36 18.34 6.87
CA THR A 160 -14.89 18.96 5.63
C THR A 160 -14.26 17.91 4.71
N ALA A 161 -13.41 17.04 5.26
CA ALA A 161 -12.79 15.94 4.55
C ALA A 161 -13.84 14.95 4.00
N LYS A 162 -14.88 14.64 4.77
CA LYS A 162 -15.97 13.78 4.31
C LYS A 162 -16.72 14.35 3.09
N ARG A 163 -17.02 15.65 3.10
CA ARG A 163 -17.67 16.31 1.95
C ARG A 163 -16.77 16.36 0.73
N LEU A 164 -15.47 16.55 0.96
CA LEU A 164 -14.49 16.57 -0.11
C LEU A 164 -14.30 15.17 -0.71
N SER A 165 -14.26 14.11 0.08
CA SER A 165 -14.14 12.73 -0.42
C SER A 165 -15.33 12.33 -1.31
N GLU A 166 -16.55 12.74 -0.98
CA GLU A 166 -17.74 12.51 -1.80
C GLU A 166 -17.65 13.26 -3.16
N ARG A 167 -17.05 14.45 -3.17
CA ARG A 167 -16.87 15.24 -4.40
C ARG A 167 -15.78 14.71 -5.30
N GLU A 168 -14.66 14.30 -4.72
CA GLU A 168 -13.49 13.79 -5.44
C GLU A 168 -13.53 12.26 -5.66
N ASN A 169 -14.61 11.57 -5.25
CA ASN A 169 -14.78 10.11 -5.31
C ASN A 169 -13.65 9.31 -4.67
N VAL A 170 -13.10 9.80 -3.56
CA VAL A 170 -12.07 9.11 -2.79
C VAL A 170 -12.71 8.17 -1.77
N ASP A 171 -12.34 6.89 -1.81
CA ASP A 171 -12.84 5.88 -0.86
C ASP A 171 -12.13 6.01 0.49
N ILE A 172 -12.92 6.18 1.56
CA ILE A 172 -12.43 6.22 2.94
C ILE A 172 -12.99 5.02 3.67
N ARG A 173 -12.11 4.12 4.11
CA ARG A 173 -12.46 2.93 4.88
C ARG A 173 -12.04 3.10 6.33
N LEU A 174 -12.98 2.91 7.26
CA LEU A 174 -12.75 3.08 8.69
C LEU A 174 -12.79 1.72 9.41
N TYR A 175 -11.75 1.44 10.18
CA TYR A 175 -11.57 0.18 10.87
C TYR A 175 -11.24 0.39 12.35
N ARG A 176 -11.53 -0.64 13.15
CA ARG A 176 -11.14 -0.72 14.57
C ARG A 176 -10.32 -1.98 14.88
N VAL A 177 -10.27 -2.90 13.93
CA VAL A 177 -9.58 -4.17 14.06
C VAL A 177 -8.67 -4.34 12.87
N ILE A 178 -7.38 -4.61 13.12
CA ILE A 178 -6.36 -4.70 12.07
C ILE A 178 -6.61 -5.86 11.08
N TYR A 179 -7.17 -6.96 11.57
CA TYR A 179 -7.47 -8.11 10.70
C TYR A 179 -8.50 -7.80 9.62
N ASN A 180 -9.46 -6.93 9.91
CA ASN A 180 -10.45 -6.51 8.91
C ASN A 180 -9.81 -5.69 7.78
N ILE A 181 -8.77 -4.89 8.10
CA ILE A 181 -7.99 -4.16 7.09
C ILE A 181 -7.29 -5.16 6.17
N ILE A 182 -6.63 -6.15 6.76
CA ILE A 182 -5.89 -7.19 6.02
C ILE A 182 -6.83 -7.95 5.08
N GLU A 183 -7.97 -8.41 5.58
CA GLU A 183 -8.96 -9.15 4.77
C GLU A 183 -9.53 -8.32 3.63
N ASP A 184 -9.87 -7.05 3.89
CA ASP A 184 -10.47 -6.19 2.86
C ASP A 184 -9.45 -5.76 1.81
N VAL A 185 -8.19 -5.50 2.20
CA VAL A 185 -7.10 -5.22 1.26
C VAL A 185 -6.78 -6.47 0.43
N GLN A 186 -6.78 -7.65 1.03
CA GLN A 186 -6.56 -8.90 0.30
C GLN A 186 -7.67 -9.14 -0.74
N LYS A 187 -8.93 -8.94 -0.40
CA LYS A 187 -10.05 -9.01 -1.36
C LYS A 187 -9.94 -7.96 -2.46
N ALA A 188 -9.47 -6.74 -2.13
CA ALA A 188 -9.25 -5.71 -3.13
C ALA A 188 -8.15 -6.12 -4.13
N MET A 189 -7.05 -6.71 -3.63
CA MET A 189 -5.99 -7.25 -4.48
C MET A 189 -6.50 -8.38 -5.39
N GLU A 190 -7.26 -9.34 -4.85
CA GLU A 190 -7.88 -10.42 -5.63
C GLU A 190 -8.79 -9.86 -6.74
N GLY A 191 -9.55 -8.80 -6.45
CA GLY A 191 -10.39 -8.12 -7.43
C GLY A 191 -9.61 -7.36 -8.52
N MET A 192 -8.35 -7.02 -8.27
CA MET A 192 -7.45 -6.40 -9.24
C MET A 192 -6.77 -7.42 -10.16
N LEU A 193 -6.74 -8.71 -9.81
CA LEU A 193 -6.12 -9.74 -10.63
C LEU A 193 -6.84 -9.86 -12.00
N SER A 194 -6.09 -10.17 -13.02
CA SER A 194 -6.68 -10.45 -14.34
C SER A 194 -7.33 -11.82 -14.31
N PRO A 195 -8.55 -12.00 -14.86
CA PRO A 195 -9.20 -13.30 -14.86
C PRO A 195 -8.38 -14.29 -15.69
N GLU A 196 -8.01 -15.40 -15.09
CA GLU A 196 -7.38 -16.52 -15.79
C GLU A 196 -8.45 -17.34 -16.47
N PHE A 197 -8.37 -17.44 -17.81
CA PHE A 197 -9.31 -18.23 -18.59
C PHE A 197 -8.82 -19.67 -18.73
N ILE A 198 -9.54 -20.60 -18.12
CA ILE A 198 -9.28 -22.04 -18.26
C ILE A 198 -10.15 -22.55 -19.39
N GLU A 199 -9.53 -23.12 -20.44
CA GLU A 199 -10.28 -23.79 -21.51
C GLU A 199 -10.82 -25.14 -21.00
N VAL A 200 -12.13 -25.22 -20.86
CA VAL A 200 -12.82 -26.46 -20.50
C VAL A 200 -13.44 -27.06 -21.78
N VAL A 201 -13.01 -28.25 -22.15
CA VAL A 201 -13.58 -28.98 -23.29
C VAL A 201 -14.94 -29.55 -22.91
N LEU A 202 -16.01 -28.91 -23.38
CA LEU A 202 -17.39 -29.34 -23.11
C LEU A 202 -17.85 -30.48 -24.00
N GLY A 203 -17.23 -30.66 -25.16
CA GLY A 203 -17.55 -31.72 -26.10
C GLY A 203 -16.67 -31.72 -27.34
N ARG A 204 -16.65 -32.86 -28.03
CA ARG A 204 -15.92 -33.07 -29.29
C ARG A 204 -16.89 -33.46 -30.40
N ALA A 205 -16.72 -32.77 -31.55
CA ALA A 205 -17.48 -33.14 -32.75
C ALA A 205 -16.53 -33.26 -33.94
N GLU A 206 -16.85 -34.23 -34.79
CA GLU A 206 -16.20 -34.48 -36.07
C GLU A 206 -16.98 -33.84 -37.19
N ILE A 207 -16.34 -33.05 -38.04
CA ILE A 207 -16.97 -32.46 -39.23
C ILE A 207 -16.93 -33.50 -40.33
N ARG A 208 -18.12 -33.99 -40.74
CA ARG A 208 -18.25 -35.04 -41.80
C ARG A 208 -18.55 -34.45 -43.17
N ALA A 209 -19.19 -33.29 -43.25
CA ALA A 209 -19.50 -32.64 -44.50
C ALA A 209 -19.57 -31.13 -44.38
N VAL A 210 -19.14 -30.39 -45.40
CA VAL A 210 -19.23 -28.93 -45.44
C VAL A 210 -20.11 -28.54 -46.61
N PHE A 211 -21.19 -27.79 -46.31
CA PHE A 211 -22.16 -27.28 -47.30
C PHE A 211 -22.05 -25.79 -47.45
N LYS A 212 -22.09 -25.30 -48.70
CA LYS A 212 -22.19 -23.86 -48.98
C LYS A 212 -23.65 -23.50 -49.14
N VAL A 213 -24.16 -22.68 -48.23
CA VAL A 213 -25.54 -22.19 -48.25
C VAL A 213 -25.56 -20.71 -48.68
N PRO A 214 -26.29 -20.34 -49.76
CA PRO A 214 -26.44 -18.94 -50.16
C PRO A 214 -27.13 -18.17 -49.00
N LYS A 215 -26.55 -17.13 -48.47
CA LYS A 215 -26.95 -16.27 -47.34
C LYS A 215 -26.39 -16.67 -45.96
N ALA A 216 -25.97 -17.93 -45.70
CA ALA A 216 -25.44 -18.34 -44.39
C ALA A 216 -23.94 -18.68 -44.42
N GLY A 217 -23.31 -18.68 -45.61
CA GLY A 217 -21.89 -19.03 -45.76
C GLY A 217 -21.69 -20.55 -45.75
N SER A 218 -20.58 -20.99 -45.19
CA SER A 218 -20.26 -22.42 -45.07
C SER A 218 -20.86 -23.02 -43.78
N VAL A 219 -21.64 -24.09 -43.92
CA VAL A 219 -22.27 -24.83 -42.84
C VAL A 219 -21.58 -26.18 -42.69
N ALA A 220 -21.13 -26.54 -41.51
CA ALA A 220 -20.49 -27.81 -41.23
C ALA A 220 -21.49 -28.79 -40.66
N GLY A 221 -21.67 -29.91 -41.38
CA GLY A 221 -22.39 -31.12 -40.87
C GLY A 221 -21.50 -31.88 -39.91
N SER A 222 -21.78 -31.80 -38.62
CA SER A 222 -20.92 -32.32 -37.57
C SER A 222 -21.59 -33.47 -36.83
N PHE A 223 -20.82 -34.49 -36.44
CA PHE A 223 -21.24 -35.59 -35.60
C PHE A 223 -20.58 -35.44 -34.21
N VAL A 224 -21.36 -35.43 -33.14
CA VAL A 224 -20.88 -35.28 -31.77
C VAL A 224 -20.28 -36.61 -31.32
N LEU A 225 -19.00 -36.66 -30.98
CA LEU A 225 -18.28 -37.83 -30.52
C LEU A 225 -18.37 -37.99 -29.01
N GLU A 226 -18.20 -36.87 -28.28
CA GLU A 226 -18.16 -36.84 -26.81
C GLU A 226 -18.79 -35.55 -26.29
N GLY A 227 -19.41 -35.64 -25.10
CA GLY A 227 -19.93 -34.47 -24.39
C GLY A 227 -21.19 -33.86 -24.99
N LYS A 228 -21.38 -32.58 -24.78
CA LYS A 228 -22.59 -31.83 -25.16
C LYS A 228 -22.23 -30.55 -25.89
N ILE A 229 -22.80 -30.38 -27.07
CA ILE A 229 -22.65 -29.12 -27.84
C ILE A 229 -23.96 -28.34 -27.72
N SER A 230 -23.87 -27.14 -27.20
CA SER A 230 -25.00 -26.18 -27.09
C SER A 230 -24.76 -24.96 -27.92
N GLN A 231 -25.84 -24.22 -28.23
CA GLN A 231 -25.81 -23.00 -29.05
C GLN A 231 -25.21 -21.81 -28.27
N ILE A 232 -24.12 -22.01 -27.55
CA ILE A 232 -23.50 -20.96 -26.73
C ILE A 232 -22.04 -20.82 -27.13
N GLY A 233 -21.65 -19.61 -27.53
CA GLY A 233 -20.26 -19.21 -27.62
C GLY A 233 -19.58 -19.42 -28.96
N ARG A 234 -18.27 -19.25 -28.97
CA ARG A 234 -17.40 -19.41 -30.12
C ARG A 234 -16.90 -20.85 -30.21
N ALA A 235 -17.02 -21.44 -31.40
CA ALA A 235 -16.34 -22.72 -31.68
C ALA A 235 -14.95 -22.45 -32.19
N SER A 236 -13.93 -23.07 -31.58
CA SER A 236 -12.56 -23.09 -32.09
C SER A 236 -12.36 -24.36 -32.92
N CYS A 237 -12.01 -24.19 -34.21
CA CYS A 237 -11.66 -25.31 -35.07
C CYS A 237 -10.13 -25.43 -35.07
N ARG A 238 -9.61 -26.54 -34.53
CA ARG A 238 -8.19 -26.87 -34.58
C ARG A 238 -7.93 -27.72 -35.81
N GLU A 239 -7.29 -27.15 -36.80
CA GLU A 239 -6.80 -27.91 -37.96
C GLU A 239 -5.73 -28.91 -37.48
N ARG A 240 -5.86 -30.17 -37.84
CA ARG A 240 -4.74 -31.11 -37.74
C ARG A 240 -3.82 -30.87 -38.92
N VAL A 241 -2.59 -30.45 -38.62
CA VAL A 241 -1.46 -30.56 -39.53
C VAL A 241 -0.91 -31.96 -39.40
#